data_7bd6a6afbfd5a6d26678c994fb3e916b
#
_entry.id   7bd6a6afbfd5a6d26678c994fb3e916b
#
_cell.length_a   1.000
_cell.length_b   1.000
_cell.length_c   1.000
_cell.angle_alpha   90.00
_cell.angle_beta   90.00
_cell.angle_gamma   90.00
#
_symmetry.space_group_name_H-M   'P 1'
#
loop_
_entity.id
_entity.type
_entity.pdbx_description
1 polymer ?
#
loop_
_entity_poly.entity_id
_entity_poly.type
_entity_poly.pdbx_seq_one_letter_code
_entity_poly.pdbx_strand_id
1 'polypeptide(L)'
;LGPNGAGKTTTFYMIVGLIKPNEGRIFLENDEGQVAELTNEPVYKRAQMGVGYLAQEASVFRRLSVEDNLRAVLEMTEYSKEYQAERVESLIEEFRLQKVRKSLGIQLSGGERRRTEIARAVAINPAFILLDEPFAGVDPIAVEDIQSIVATLKHKNIGVIITDHNVDETLAITDRTYLLYEGKILKTGTAEELAADPMVRKVYLGQHFELKKSHQLTQEMKNRKTPQE
;
A
#
# COMPACT_ATOMS: atom_id res chain seq x y z
N LEU A 1 -9.89 -8.03 1.52
CA LEU A 1 -11.20 -7.36 1.57
C LEU A 1 -12.04 -7.90 2.72
N GLY A 2 -13.17 -7.25 3.04
CA GLY A 2 -14.15 -7.68 4.04
C GLY A 2 -14.87 -6.50 4.68
N PRO A 3 -16.02 -6.74 5.32
CA PRO A 3 -16.80 -5.72 6.02
C PRO A 3 -16.04 -5.13 7.22
N ASN A 4 -16.56 -4.03 7.76
CA ASN A 4 -16.01 -3.46 8.99
C ASN A 4 -16.12 -4.48 10.13
N GLY A 5 -15.08 -4.55 10.97
CA GLY A 5 -15.00 -5.53 12.04
C GLY A 5 -14.59 -6.95 11.63
N ALA A 6 -14.34 -7.23 10.34
CA ALA A 6 -13.89 -8.56 9.88
C ALA A 6 -12.47 -8.96 10.32
N GLY A 7 -11.69 -8.02 10.91
CA GLY A 7 -10.34 -8.30 11.41
C GLY A 7 -9.21 -7.88 10.47
N LYS A 8 -9.47 -7.09 9.42
CA LYS A 8 -8.46 -6.65 8.43
C LYS A 8 -7.30 -5.90 9.09
N THR A 9 -7.58 -4.78 9.74
CA THR A 9 -6.59 -3.96 10.45
C THR A 9 -5.90 -4.73 11.59
N THR A 10 -6.64 -5.58 12.31
CA THR A 10 -6.05 -6.46 13.34
C THR A 10 -5.01 -7.40 12.74
N THR A 11 -5.30 -7.99 11.57
CA THR A 11 -4.34 -8.83 10.84
C THR A 11 -3.09 -8.03 10.45
N PHE A 12 -3.27 -6.80 9.94
CA PHE A 12 -2.15 -5.92 9.63
C PHE A 12 -1.32 -5.61 10.88
N TYR A 13 -1.96 -5.27 11.99
CA TYR A 13 -1.26 -4.98 13.24
C TYR A 13 -0.46 -6.18 13.74
N MET A 14 -0.95 -7.40 13.55
CA MET A 14 -0.18 -8.61 13.88
C MET A 14 1.04 -8.78 12.95
N ILE A 15 0.90 -8.53 11.64
CA ILE A 15 2.00 -8.65 10.67
C ILE A 15 3.07 -7.57 10.94
N VAL A 16 2.65 -6.34 11.25
CA VAL A 16 3.57 -5.23 11.53
C VAL A 16 4.22 -5.33 12.92
N GLY A 17 3.58 -6.06 13.84
CA GLY A 17 4.06 -6.25 15.21
C GLY A 17 3.53 -5.28 16.25
N LEU A 18 2.46 -4.54 15.91
CA LEU A 18 1.74 -3.66 16.84
C LEU A 18 0.89 -4.47 17.83
N ILE A 19 0.43 -5.65 17.44
CA ILE A 19 -0.33 -6.60 18.26
C ILE A 19 0.35 -7.96 18.12
N LYS A 20 0.50 -8.68 19.22
CA LYS A 20 0.98 -10.05 19.22
C LYS A 20 -0.19 -11.01 18.98
N PRO A 21 -0.07 -11.98 18.04
CA PRO A 21 -1.07 -13.02 17.87
C PRO A 21 -1.11 -13.93 19.12
N ASN A 22 -2.30 -14.38 19.49
CA ASN A 22 -2.48 -15.33 20.60
C ASN A 22 -1.93 -16.71 20.22
N GLU A 23 -2.15 -17.11 18.97
CA GLU A 23 -1.72 -18.38 18.41
C GLU A 23 -1.24 -18.20 16.97
N GLY A 24 -0.50 -19.18 16.46
CA GLY A 24 0.05 -19.14 15.11
C GLY A 24 1.39 -18.45 15.02
N ARG A 25 1.96 -18.43 13.81
CA ARG A 25 3.26 -17.84 13.50
C ARG A 25 3.21 -17.03 12.23
N ILE A 26 4.06 -16.01 12.15
CA ILE A 26 4.18 -15.11 11.00
C ILE A 26 5.58 -15.27 10.44
N PHE A 27 5.68 -15.53 9.15
CA PHE A 27 6.93 -15.71 8.44
C PHE A 27 7.05 -14.70 7.30
N LEU A 28 8.27 -14.27 7.02
CA LEU A 28 8.66 -13.51 5.86
C LEU A 28 9.59 -14.38 5.02
N GLU A 29 9.24 -14.59 3.77
CA GLU A 29 10.07 -15.28 2.79
C GLU A 29 10.60 -14.26 1.79
N ASN A 30 11.90 -14.27 1.53
CA ASN A 30 12.53 -13.41 0.52
C ASN A 30 12.58 -14.11 -0.85
N ASP A 31 13.02 -13.39 -1.89
CA ASP A 31 13.10 -13.90 -3.27
C ASP A 31 14.07 -15.09 -3.42
N GLU A 32 14.98 -15.29 -2.48
CA GLU A 32 15.92 -16.43 -2.44
C GLU A 32 15.35 -17.65 -1.72
N GLY A 33 14.09 -17.59 -1.24
CA GLY A 33 13.43 -18.66 -0.50
C GLY A 33 13.89 -18.75 0.98
N GLN A 34 14.63 -17.78 1.48
CA GLN A 34 15.00 -17.74 2.89
C GLN A 34 13.80 -17.27 3.72
N VAL A 35 13.50 -18.02 4.76
CA VAL A 35 12.33 -17.78 5.62
C VAL A 35 12.79 -17.27 6.99
N ALA A 36 12.27 -16.11 7.40
CA ALA A 36 12.48 -15.54 8.71
C ALA A 36 11.18 -15.50 9.52
N GLU A 37 11.22 -15.91 10.78
CA GLU A 37 10.04 -15.82 11.66
C GLU A 37 9.94 -14.42 12.27
N LEU A 38 8.79 -13.75 12.06
CA LEU A 38 8.50 -12.41 12.56
C LEU A 38 7.70 -12.41 13.86
N THR A 39 7.12 -13.51 14.28
CA THR A 39 6.07 -13.59 15.32
C THR A 39 6.42 -12.82 16.60
N ASN A 40 7.66 -12.92 17.05
CA ASN A 40 8.13 -12.28 18.29
C ASN A 40 9.04 -11.07 18.04
N GLU A 41 9.29 -10.72 16.78
CA GLU A 41 10.13 -9.58 16.45
C GLU A 41 9.40 -8.26 16.68
N PRO A 42 10.02 -7.26 17.29
CA PRO A 42 9.42 -5.94 17.49
C PRO A 42 9.29 -5.17 16.16
N VAL A 43 8.40 -4.17 16.13
CA VAL A 43 8.08 -3.37 14.93
C VAL A 43 9.32 -2.89 14.18
N TYR A 44 10.29 -2.30 14.90
CA TYR A 44 11.49 -1.74 14.26
C TYR A 44 12.35 -2.81 13.56
N LYS A 45 12.44 -4.01 14.14
CA LYS A 45 13.15 -5.12 13.50
C LYS A 45 12.43 -5.61 12.24
N ARG A 46 11.10 -5.73 12.29
CA ARG A 46 10.31 -6.09 11.10
C ARG A 46 10.49 -5.07 9.99
N ALA A 47 10.56 -3.78 10.34
CA ALA A 47 10.88 -2.73 9.38
C ALA A 47 12.28 -2.92 8.75
N GLN A 48 13.31 -3.23 9.57
CA GLN A 48 14.66 -3.56 9.09
C GLN A 48 14.71 -4.83 8.24
N MET A 49 13.81 -5.78 8.48
CA MET A 49 13.65 -6.99 7.67
C MET A 49 12.85 -6.76 6.40
N GLY A 50 12.41 -5.54 6.12
CA GLY A 50 11.75 -5.15 4.88
C GLY A 50 10.23 -5.09 4.93
N VAL A 51 9.60 -5.00 6.11
CA VAL A 51 8.15 -4.83 6.24
C VAL A 51 7.81 -3.34 6.39
N GLY A 52 7.30 -2.73 5.33
CA GLY A 52 6.76 -1.35 5.34
C GLY A 52 5.29 -1.33 5.78
N TYR A 53 4.86 -0.23 6.40
CA TYR A 53 3.47 -0.05 6.81
C TYR A 53 2.99 1.38 6.60
N LEU A 54 1.83 1.51 5.98
CA LEU A 54 1.09 2.75 5.84
C LEU A 54 -0.23 2.63 6.60
N ALA A 55 -0.34 3.35 7.71
CA ALA A 55 -1.54 3.38 8.53
C ALA A 55 -2.72 4.06 7.81
N GLN A 56 -3.94 3.73 8.23
CA GLN A 56 -5.17 4.38 7.80
C GLN A 56 -5.15 5.87 8.17
N GLU A 57 -4.74 6.19 9.39
CA GLU A 57 -4.64 7.56 9.86
C GLU A 57 -3.45 8.30 9.26
N ALA A 58 -3.61 9.62 9.10
CA ALA A 58 -2.57 10.49 8.57
C ALA A 58 -1.30 10.44 9.44
N SER A 59 -0.20 10.00 8.85
CA SER A 59 1.09 9.79 9.53
C SER A 59 2.17 10.80 9.14
N VAL A 60 1.88 11.74 8.22
CA VAL A 60 2.83 12.76 7.79
C VAL A 60 3.27 13.63 8.98
N PHE A 61 4.55 13.95 9.06
CA PHE A 61 5.06 14.93 10.03
C PHE A 61 4.59 16.33 9.64
N ARG A 62 3.56 16.80 10.29
CA ARG A 62 2.79 18.00 9.91
C ARG A 62 3.62 19.28 9.84
N ARG A 63 4.68 19.41 10.66
CA ARG A 63 5.56 20.58 10.76
C ARG A 63 6.86 20.46 9.96
N LEU A 64 7.06 19.33 9.28
CA LEU A 64 8.18 19.13 8.35
C LEU A 64 7.70 19.36 6.92
N SER A 65 8.62 19.79 6.06
CA SER A 65 8.38 19.84 4.62
C SER A 65 8.23 18.41 4.05
N VAL A 66 7.72 18.28 2.83
CA VAL A 66 7.69 16.98 2.13
C VAL A 66 9.09 16.37 2.05
N GLU A 67 10.08 17.16 1.62
CA GLU A 67 11.49 16.73 1.56
C GLU A 67 12.00 16.27 2.92
N ASP A 68 11.73 17.02 3.99
CA ASP A 68 12.19 16.66 5.33
C ASP A 68 11.43 15.45 5.90
N ASN A 69 10.18 15.22 5.50
CA ASN A 69 9.46 13.99 5.82
C ASN A 69 10.15 12.74 5.24
N LEU A 70 10.67 12.83 4.02
CA LEU A 70 11.43 11.74 3.39
C LEU A 70 12.82 11.59 4.02
N ARG A 71 13.52 12.70 4.26
CA ARG A 71 14.84 12.71 4.85
C ARG A 71 14.84 12.12 6.27
N ALA A 72 13.84 12.45 7.07
CA ALA A 72 13.75 12.01 8.47
C ALA A 72 13.78 10.47 8.63
N VAL A 73 13.18 9.72 7.71
CA VAL A 73 13.22 8.24 7.77
C VAL A 73 14.53 7.68 7.22
N LEU A 74 15.14 8.34 6.23
CA LEU A 74 16.42 7.93 5.68
C LEU A 74 17.57 8.17 6.65
N GLU A 75 17.51 9.22 7.49
CA GLU A 75 18.50 9.49 8.54
C GLU A 75 18.56 8.40 9.62
N MET A 76 17.51 7.59 9.74
CA MET A 76 17.49 6.46 10.66
C MET A 76 18.08 5.17 10.06
N THR A 77 18.58 5.23 8.84
CA THR A 77 19.23 4.11 8.14
C THR A 77 20.75 4.25 8.18
N GLU A 78 21.46 3.17 7.85
CA GLU A 78 22.91 3.16 7.68
C GLU A 78 23.36 3.60 6.28
N TYR A 79 22.46 4.14 5.44
CA TYR A 79 22.78 4.61 4.11
C TYR A 79 23.73 5.82 4.16
N SER A 80 24.64 5.93 3.18
CA SER A 80 25.52 7.09 3.05
C SER A 80 24.72 8.37 2.83
N LYS A 81 25.28 9.53 3.18
CA LYS A 81 24.59 10.82 3.01
C LYS A 81 24.30 11.13 1.54
N GLU A 82 25.19 10.70 0.65
CA GLU A 82 25.06 10.83 -0.80
C GLU A 82 23.84 10.01 -1.28
N TYR A 83 23.77 8.74 -0.88
CA TYR A 83 22.63 7.88 -1.22
C TYR A 83 21.31 8.40 -0.64
N GLN A 84 21.29 8.89 0.60
CA GLN A 84 20.11 9.50 1.20
C GLN A 84 19.61 10.69 0.38
N ALA A 85 20.53 11.57 -0.08
CA ALA A 85 20.18 12.71 -0.91
C ALA A 85 19.60 12.29 -2.27
N GLU A 86 20.27 11.38 -2.98
CA GLU A 86 19.80 10.83 -4.25
C GLU A 86 18.43 10.14 -4.11
N ARG A 87 18.23 9.40 -3.01
CA ARG A 87 16.96 8.71 -2.74
C ARG A 87 15.81 9.69 -2.51
N VAL A 88 16.05 10.80 -1.80
CA VAL A 88 15.05 11.86 -1.65
C VAL A 88 14.64 12.44 -3.00
N GLU A 89 15.61 12.77 -3.87
CA GLU A 89 15.32 13.29 -5.23
C GLU A 89 14.50 12.29 -6.04
N SER A 90 14.93 11.03 -6.07
CA SER A 90 14.23 9.95 -6.77
C SER A 90 12.78 9.79 -6.27
N LEU A 91 12.54 9.82 -4.96
CA LEU A 91 11.20 9.71 -4.39
C LEU A 91 10.32 10.92 -4.72
N ILE A 92 10.88 12.14 -4.67
CA ILE A 92 10.15 13.36 -5.05
C ILE A 92 9.68 13.28 -6.51
N GLU A 93 10.53 12.77 -7.40
CA GLU A 93 10.19 12.60 -8.80
C GLU A 93 9.17 11.51 -9.02
N GLU A 94 9.42 10.32 -8.48
CA GLU A 94 8.57 9.13 -8.63
C GLU A 94 7.14 9.38 -8.12
N PHE A 95 7.00 10.05 -6.98
CA PHE A 95 5.72 10.33 -6.35
C PHE A 95 5.10 11.67 -6.77
N ARG A 96 5.69 12.37 -7.77
CA ARG A 96 5.19 13.65 -8.31
C ARG A 96 5.00 14.71 -7.23
N LEU A 97 6.00 14.85 -6.36
CA LEU A 97 5.96 15.75 -5.21
C LEU A 97 6.75 17.06 -5.43
N GLN A 98 7.28 17.29 -6.64
CA GLN A 98 8.15 18.45 -6.95
C GLN A 98 7.50 19.78 -6.57
N LYS A 99 6.22 19.96 -6.92
CA LYS A 99 5.47 21.21 -6.69
C LYS A 99 5.27 21.52 -5.21
N VAL A 100 5.20 20.48 -4.37
CA VAL A 100 4.94 20.59 -2.93
C VAL A 100 6.15 20.26 -2.07
N ARG A 101 7.34 20.09 -2.70
CA ARG A 101 8.59 19.68 -2.04
C ARG A 101 8.86 20.43 -0.73
N LYS A 102 8.68 21.75 -0.74
CA LYS A 102 8.93 22.64 0.40
C LYS A 102 7.70 22.96 1.23
N SER A 103 6.52 22.46 0.83
CA SER A 103 5.28 22.63 1.59
C SER A 103 5.31 21.81 2.87
N LEU A 104 4.80 22.35 3.95
CA LEU A 104 4.66 21.62 5.21
C LEU A 104 3.58 20.55 5.11
N GLY A 105 3.75 19.45 5.82
CA GLY A 105 2.79 18.34 5.83
C GLY A 105 1.34 18.76 6.15
N ILE A 106 1.17 19.81 6.97
CA ILE A 106 -0.14 20.36 7.30
C ILE A 106 -0.84 21.08 6.13
N GLN A 107 -0.08 21.51 5.12
CA GLN A 107 -0.57 22.28 3.97
C GLN A 107 -0.98 21.41 2.79
N LEU A 108 -0.67 20.11 2.85
CA LEU A 108 -0.90 19.16 1.76
C LEU A 108 -2.39 18.84 1.61
N SER A 109 -2.84 18.74 0.36
CA SER A 109 -4.12 18.10 0.03
C SER A 109 -4.12 16.62 0.45
N GLY A 110 -5.30 15.99 0.47
CA GLY A 110 -5.42 14.56 0.81
C GLY A 110 -4.54 13.66 -0.06
N GLY A 111 -4.56 13.87 -1.37
CA GLY A 111 -3.75 13.10 -2.32
C GLY A 111 -2.25 13.36 -2.20
N GLU A 112 -1.83 14.62 -2.07
CA GLU A 112 -0.41 14.97 -1.86
C GLU A 112 0.13 14.38 -0.56
N ARG A 113 -0.67 14.46 0.51
CA ARG A 113 -0.32 13.86 1.80
C ARG A 113 -0.16 12.34 1.65
N ARG A 114 -1.12 11.66 1.02
CA ARG A 114 -1.06 10.20 0.86
C ARG A 114 0.14 9.76 0.02
N ARG A 115 0.44 10.47 -1.08
CA ARG A 115 1.65 10.22 -1.88
C ARG A 115 2.93 10.42 -1.05
N THR A 116 2.99 11.45 -0.21
CA THR A 116 4.15 11.68 0.68
C THR A 116 4.30 10.56 1.71
N GLU A 117 3.21 10.08 2.27
CA GLU A 117 3.21 8.98 3.25
C GLU A 117 3.67 7.65 2.62
N ILE A 118 3.19 7.34 1.41
CA ILE A 118 3.65 6.15 0.67
C ILE A 118 5.12 6.29 0.30
N ALA A 119 5.55 7.45 -0.22
CA ALA A 119 6.95 7.72 -0.55
C ALA A 119 7.86 7.51 0.66
N ARG A 120 7.42 7.98 1.83
CA ARG A 120 8.14 7.76 3.09
C ARG A 120 8.23 6.28 3.48
N ALA A 121 7.14 5.54 3.32
CA ALA A 121 7.11 4.11 3.65
C ALA A 121 8.01 3.27 2.73
N VAL A 122 8.20 3.68 1.46
CA VAL A 122 9.09 2.98 0.52
C VAL A 122 10.52 3.55 0.48
N ALA A 123 10.80 4.60 1.24
CA ALA A 123 12.13 5.23 1.26
C ALA A 123 13.24 4.25 1.67
N ILE A 124 12.94 3.35 2.59
CA ILE A 124 13.86 2.33 3.13
C ILE A 124 13.92 1.04 2.29
N ASN A 125 13.38 1.05 1.06
CA ASN A 125 13.34 -0.10 0.15
C ASN A 125 12.76 -1.38 0.80
N PRO A 126 11.51 -1.36 1.27
CA PRO A 126 10.90 -2.53 1.87
C PRO A 126 10.72 -3.66 0.84
N ALA A 127 10.79 -4.93 1.29
CA ALA A 127 10.41 -6.08 0.49
C ALA A 127 8.88 -6.18 0.33
N PHE A 128 8.15 -5.82 1.40
CA PHE A 128 6.70 -5.77 1.43
C PHE A 128 6.20 -4.46 2.04
N ILE A 129 5.11 -3.94 1.52
CA ILE A 129 4.40 -2.81 2.11
C ILE A 129 2.94 -3.16 2.37
N LEU A 130 2.46 -2.87 3.57
CA LEU A 130 1.07 -3.00 3.96
C LEU A 130 0.41 -1.63 3.91
N LEU A 131 -0.64 -1.50 3.09
CA LEU A 131 -1.41 -0.28 2.89
C LEU A 131 -2.79 -0.45 3.54
N ASP A 132 -3.01 0.21 4.67
CA ASP A 132 -4.29 0.14 5.38
C ASP A 132 -5.20 1.27 4.90
N GLU A 133 -6.28 0.89 4.20
CA GLU A 133 -7.28 1.77 3.58
C GLU A 133 -6.65 2.95 2.80
N PRO A 134 -5.78 2.69 1.80
CA PRO A 134 -5.06 3.75 1.08
C PRO A 134 -5.97 4.70 0.32
N PHE A 135 -7.19 4.31 -0.02
CA PHE A 135 -8.17 5.12 -0.76
C PHE A 135 -9.12 5.89 0.15
N ALA A 136 -9.05 5.70 1.48
CA ALA A 136 -9.96 6.37 2.41
C ALA A 136 -9.76 7.89 2.44
N GLY A 137 -10.84 8.64 2.21
CA GLY A 137 -10.83 10.10 2.31
C GLY A 137 -10.01 10.82 1.24
N VAL A 138 -9.72 10.19 0.11
CA VAL A 138 -9.09 10.80 -1.06
C VAL A 138 -10.11 10.98 -2.19
N ASP A 139 -9.89 11.99 -3.04
CA ASP A 139 -10.73 12.23 -4.21
C ASP A 139 -10.45 11.21 -5.34
N PRO A 140 -11.36 11.04 -6.31
CA PRO A 140 -11.22 10.04 -7.38
C PRO A 140 -9.93 10.18 -8.20
N ILE A 141 -9.44 11.40 -8.43
CA ILE A 141 -8.20 11.63 -9.18
C ILE A 141 -7.00 11.11 -8.38
N ALA A 142 -7.01 11.36 -7.06
CA ALA A 142 -5.96 10.86 -6.18
C ALA A 142 -6.02 9.33 -6.02
N VAL A 143 -7.18 8.69 -6.14
CA VAL A 143 -7.30 7.22 -6.19
C VAL A 143 -6.55 6.66 -7.39
N GLU A 144 -6.72 7.22 -8.59
CA GLU A 144 -5.99 6.81 -9.80
C GLU A 144 -4.47 6.98 -9.63
N ASP A 145 -4.03 8.08 -9.02
CA ASP A 145 -2.62 8.31 -8.71
C ASP A 145 -2.07 7.21 -7.78
N ILE A 146 -2.80 6.85 -6.73
CA ILE A 146 -2.39 5.80 -5.78
C ILE A 146 -2.35 4.43 -6.47
N GLN A 147 -3.33 4.11 -7.33
CA GLN A 147 -3.34 2.88 -8.13
C GLN A 147 -2.10 2.81 -9.04
N SER A 148 -1.74 3.91 -9.70
CA SER A 148 -0.52 4.01 -10.52
C SER A 148 0.75 3.78 -9.71
N ILE A 149 0.81 4.32 -8.49
CA ILE A 149 1.92 4.09 -7.55
C ILE A 149 2.02 2.61 -7.17
N VAL A 150 0.92 1.97 -6.80
CA VAL A 150 0.89 0.53 -6.45
C VAL A 150 1.39 -0.31 -7.63
N ALA A 151 0.96 -0.01 -8.86
CA ALA A 151 1.47 -0.67 -10.05
C ALA A 151 2.99 -0.49 -10.21
N THR A 152 3.52 0.71 -9.94
CA THR A 152 4.96 0.98 -9.97
C THR A 152 5.72 0.17 -8.91
N LEU A 153 5.18 0.06 -7.69
CA LEU A 153 5.79 -0.73 -6.62
C LEU A 153 5.87 -2.22 -6.99
N LYS A 154 4.82 -2.76 -7.61
CA LYS A 154 4.82 -4.14 -8.14
C LYS A 154 5.93 -4.35 -9.19
N HIS A 155 6.13 -3.40 -10.10
CA HIS A 155 7.22 -3.47 -11.10
C HIS A 155 8.62 -3.40 -10.46
N LYS A 156 8.75 -2.90 -9.24
CA LYS A 156 9.99 -2.88 -8.46
C LYS A 156 10.16 -4.11 -7.58
N ASN A 157 9.36 -5.15 -7.77
CA ASN A 157 9.33 -6.36 -6.95
C ASN A 157 9.03 -6.10 -5.46
N ILE A 158 8.32 -5.00 -5.15
CA ILE A 158 7.82 -4.77 -3.80
C ILE A 158 6.46 -5.45 -3.68
N GLY A 159 6.34 -6.39 -2.76
CA GLY A 159 5.06 -7.03 -2.45
C GLY A 159 4.10 -6.01 -1.79
N VAL A 160 2.87 -5.89 -2.30
CA VAL A 160 1.89 -4.94 -1.76
C VAL A 160 0.69 -5.69 -1.20
N ILE A 161 0.39 -5.47 0.07
CA ILE A 161 -0.82 -5.99 0.72
C ILE A 161 -1.72 -4.79 1.03
N ILE A 162 -2.97 -4.86 0.59
CA ILE A 162 -3.93 -3.74 0.70
C ILE A 162 -5.16 -4.20 1.47
N THR A 163 -5.59 -3.42 2.45
CA THR A 163 -6.96 -3.47 2.97
C THR A 163 -7.69 -2.22 2.51
N ASP A 164 -8.92 -2.38 2.02
CA ASP A 164 -9.79 -1.24 1.74
C ASP A 164 -11.26 -1.70 1.75
N HIS A 165 -12.17 -0.75 1.89
CA HIS A 165 -13.60 -0.95 1.75
C HIS A 165 -14.08 -0.59 0.33
N ASN A 166 -13.28 0.12 -0.46
CA ASN A 166 -13.51 0.39 -1.88
C ASN A 166 -13.19 -0.86 -2.71
N VAL A 167 -14.20 -1.70 -2.89
CA VAL A 167 -14.05 -3.02 -3.53
C VAL A 167 -13.55 -2.90 -4.96
N ASP A 168 -14.19 -2.05 -5.76
CA ASP A 168 -13.87 -1.87 -7.18
C ASP A 168 -12.42 -1.44 -7.39
N GLU A 169 -12.00 -0.42 -6.65
CA GLU A 169 -10.67 0.16 -6.76
C GLU A 169 -9.58 -0.82 -6.29
N THR A 170 -9.90 -1.63 -5.27
CA THR A 170 -8.96 -2.64 -4.76
C THR A 170 -8.84 -3.83 -5.70
N LEU A 171 -9.97 -4.37 -6.17
CA LEU A 171 -9.97 -5.50 -7.09
C LEU A 171 -9.31 -5.18 -8.42
N ALA A 172 -9.37 -3.91 -8.87
CA ALA A 172 -8.74 -3.48 -10.12
C ALA A 172 -7.20 -3.59 -10.14
N ILE A 173 -6.55 -3.58 -8.96
CA ILE A 173 -5.08 -3.54 -8.84
C ILE A 173 -4.48 -4.76 -8.13
N THR A 174 -5.30 -5.68 -7.60
CA THR A 174 -4.84 -6.85 -6.87
C THR A 174 -4.80 -8.09 -7.77
N ASP A 175 -3.73 -8.88 -7.65
CA ASP A 175 -3.60 -10.17 -8.36
C ASP A 175 -4.34 -11.27 -7.61
N ARG A 176 -4.39 -11.17 -6.28
CA ARG A 176 -5.05 -12.14 -5.40
C ARG A 176 -5.72 -11.45 -4.24
N THR A 177 -6.92 -11.87 -3.92
CA THR A 177 -7.71 -11.28 -2.86
C THR A 177 -8.15 -12.33 -1.85
N TYR A 178 -8.05 -11.97 -0.58
CA TYR A 178 -8.58 -12.72 0.56
C TYR A 178 -9.81 -11.97 1.09
N LEU A 179 -10.97 -12.61 1.08
CA LEU A 179 -12.18 -12.04 1.68
C LEU A 179 -12.30 -12.53 3.13
N LEU A 180 -12.15 -11.61 4.07
CA LEU A 180 -12.36 -11.85 5.49
C LEU A 180 -13.82 -11.59 5.85
N TYR A 181 -14.41 -12.51 6.61
CA TYR A 181 -15.75 -12.38 7.15
C TYR A 181 -15.80 -13.03 8.53
N GLU A 182 -16.28 -12.29 9.55
CA GLU A 182 -16.35 -12.76 10.94
C GLU A 182 -15.03 -13.37 11.47
N GLY A 183 -13.90 -12.72 11.18
CA GLY A 183 -12.58 -13.15 11.64
C GLY A 183 -11.99 -14.37 10.90
N LYS A 184 -12.62 -14.84 9.82
CA LYS A 184 -12.16 -15.99 9.03
C LYS A 184 -11.98 -15.60 7.56
N ILE A 185 -11.13 -16.34 6.86
CA ILE A 185 -11.04 -16.25 5.39
C ILE A 185 -12.24 -17.00 4.81
N LEU A 186 -13.20 -16.26 4.26
CA LEU A 186 -14.38 -16.83 3.62
C LEU A 186 -14.04 -17.39 2.23
N LYS A 187 -13.26 -16.64 1.46
CA LYS A 187 -12.86 -17.00 0.09
C LYS A 187 -11.52 -16.38 -0.27
N THR A 188 -10.80 -17.03 -1.17
CA THR A 188 -9.56 -16.53 -1.76
C THR A 188 -9.61 -16.76 -3.26
N GLY A 189 -9.15 -15.79 -4.05
CA GLY A 189 -9.10 -15.93 -5.51
C GLY A 189 -8.74 -14.63 -6.22
N THR A 190 -8.85 -14.64 -7.55
CA THR A 190 -8.75 -13.44 -8.38
C THR A 190 -10.01 -12.59 -8.24
N ALA A 191 -9.99 -11.38 -8.79
CA ALA A 191 -11.16 -10.49 -8.82
C ALA A 191 -12.36 -11.16 -9.52
N GLU A 192 -12.11 -11.85 -10.63
CA GLU A 192 -13.12 -12.56 -11.42
C GLU A 192 -13.72 -13.75 -10.64
N GLU A 193 -12.88 -14.54 -9.98
CA GLU A 193 -13.33 -15.68 -9.18
C GLU A 193 -14.21 -15.23 -8.01
N LEU A 194 -13.84 -14.14 -7.34
CA LEU A 194 -14.63 -13.60 -6.25
C LEU A 194 -15.96 -12.98 -6.73
N ALA A 195 -15.92 -12.25 -7.85
CA ALA A 195 -17.10 -11.64 -8.43
C ALA A 195 -18.10 -12.68 -8.98
N ALA A 196 -17.63 -13.85 -9.38
CA ALA A 196 -18.49 -14.96 -9.84
C ALA A 196 -19.08 -15.80 -8.71
N ASP A 197 -18.51 -15.74 -7.49
CA ASP A 197 -18.91 -16.58 -6.37
C ASP A 197 -20.25 -16.12 -5.75
N PRO A 198 -21.31 -16.99 -5.72
CA PRO A 198 -22.62 -16.62 -5.21
C PRO A 198 -22.61 -16.25 -3.72
N MET A 199 -21.73 -16.89 -2.92
CA MET A 199 -21.64 -16.60 -1.48
C MET A 199 -21.00 -15.23 -1.26
N VAL A 200 -19.93 -14.91 -1.99
CA VAL A 200 -19.26 -13.60 -1.94
C VAL A 200 -20.23 -12.49 -2.36
N ARG A 201 -21.01 -12.70 -3.42
CA ARG A 201 -22.06 -11.76 -3.83
C ARG A 201 -23.10 -11.57 -2.74
N LYS A 202 -23.57 -12.65 -2.13
CA LYS A 202 -24.62 -12.60 -1.10
C LYS A 202 -24.18 -11.85 0.17
N VAL A 203 -22.93 -12.05 0.64
CA VAL A 203 -22.50 -11.55 1.95
C VAL A 203 -21.69 -10.25 1.88
N TYR A 204 -21.15 -9.90 0.70
CA TYR A 204 -20.23 -8.76 0.63
C TYR A 204 -20.41 -7.86 -0.61
N LEU A 205 -20.35 -8.40 -1.83
CA LEU A 205 -20.37 -7.59 -3.06
C LEU A 205 -21.76 -7.04 -3.43
N GLY A 206 -22.82 -7.76 -3.07
CA GLY A 206 -24.17 -7.51 -3.58
C GLY A 206 -24.44 -8.22 -4.92
N GLN A 207 -25.72 -8.45 -5.21
CA GLN A 207 -26.12 -9.23 -6.40
C GLN A 207 -25.86 -8.53 -7.73
N HIS A 208 -25.86 -7.18 -7.73
CA HIS A 208 -25.68 -6.35 -8.92
C HIS A 208 -24.23 -5.88 -9.13
N PHE A 209 -23.28 -6.43 -8.38
CA PHE A 209 -21.88 -6.06 -8.51
C PHE A 209 -21.32 -6.45 -9.88
N GLU A 210 -20.71 -5.50 -10.58
CA GLU A 210 -20.02 -5.70 -11.85
C GLU A 210 -18.58 -5.23 -11.71
N LEU A 211 -17.61 -6.09 -12.06
CA LEU A 211 -16.21 -5.69 -12.12
C LEU A 211 -16.01 -4.63 -13.19
N LYS A 212 -15.47 -3.48 -12.81
CA LYS A 212 -14.94 -2.52 -13.78
C LYS A 212 -13.79 -3.21 -14.52
N LYS A 213 -13.95 -3.46 -15.81
CA LYS A 213 -12.93 -4.17 -16.62
C LYS A 213 -11.60 -3.41 -16.54
N SER A 214 -10.59 -4.00 -15.95
CA SER A 214 -9.21 -3.48 -15.84
C SER A 214 -8.55 -3.21 -17.20
N HIS A 215 -9.16 -3.64 -18.31
CA HIS A 215 -8.70 -3.38 -19.67
C HIS A 215 -8.68 -1.89 -20.06
N GLN A 216 -9.48 -1.04 -19.42
CA GLN A 216 -9.45 0.40 -19.70
C GLN A 216 -8.19 1.07 -19.15
N LEU A 217 -7.76 0.73 -17.93
CA LEU A 217 -6.54 1.29 -17.33
C LEU A 217 -5.28 0.91 -18.13
N THR A 218 -5.20 -0.33 -18.62
CA THR A 218 -4.05 -0.79 -19.41
C THR A 218 -4.02 -0.16 -20.80
N GLN A 219 -5.17 0.10 -21.44
CA GLN A 219 -5.24 0.80 -22.72
C GLN A 219 -5.00 2.30 -22.59
N GLU A 220 -5.51 2.95 -21.56
CA GLU A 220 -5.26 4.36 -21.31
C GLU A 220 -3.80 4.65 -20.94
N MET A 221 -3.14 3.76 -20.19
CA MET A 221 -1.70 3.85 -19.93
C MET A 221 -0.86 3.63 -21.20
N LYS A 222 -1.29 2.77 -22.14
CA LYS A 222 -0.62 2.60 -23.44
C LYS A 222 -0.81 3.82 -24.33
N ASN A 223 -1.99 4.43 -24.38
CA ASN A 223 -2.30 5.59 -25.22
C ASN A 223 -1.62 6.88 -24.72
N ARG A 224 -1.32 7.01 -23.44
CA ARG A 224 -0.55 8.15 -22.89
C ARG A 224 0.96 8.08 -23.16
N LYS A 225 1.48 6.95 -23.64
CA LYS A 225 2.92 6.75 -23.96
C LYS A 225 3.27 6.97 -25.43
N THR A 226 2.30 7.27 -26.30
CA THR A 226 2.57 7.60 -27.72
C THR A 226 2.46 9.11 -27.88
N PRO A 227 3.57 9.86 -28.01
CA PRO A 227 3.51 11.25 -28.45
C PRO A 227 2.97 11.24 -29.89
N GLN A 228 1.99 12.06 -30.18
CA GLN A 228 1.63 12.38 -31.55
C GLN A 228 2.80 13.14 -32.17
N GLU A 229 3.39 12.58 -33.19
CA GLU A 229 4.27 13.27 -34.15
C GLU A 229 3.58 14.44 -34.84
#